data_f295d40c751a4f883efa199d778794d0
#
_entry.id   f295d40c751a4f883efa199d778794d0
#
_cell.length_a   1.000
_cell.length_b   1.000
_cell.length_c   1.000
_cell.angle_alpha   90.00
_cell.angle_beta   90.00
_cell.angle_gamma   90.00
#
_symmetry.space_group_name_H-M   'P 1'
#
loop_
_entity.id
_entity.type
_entity.pdbx_description
1 polymer ?
#
loop_
_entity_poly.entity_id
_entity_poly.type
_entity_poly.pdbx_seq_one_letter_code
_entity_poly.pdbx_strand_id
1 'polypeptide(L)'
;TSELVADTPPPYMYYEGKTYTSLYKAEETLMSTDDKMTERLNGYEFVGNTHEFFNVGEMKSDFDVTSLPDNAKVYHDSDKADDGDPFIIAFEENGQTTLYYMNLLNE
;
A
#
# COMPACT_ATOMS: atom_id res chain seq x y z
N THR A 1 8.88 26.17 -5.60
CA THR A 1 9.65 25.39 -4.86
C THR A 1 9.06 24.07 -4.44
N SER A 2 9.93 23.26 -4.05
CA SER A 2 9.61 21.86 -3.91
C SER A 2 8.78 21.54 -2.71
N GLU A 3 8.64 22.44 -1.81
CA GLU A 3 7.90 22.14 -0.62
C GLU A 3 6.46 21.81 -0.89
N LEU A 4 6.02 22.04 -2.08
CA LEU A 4 4.65 21.73 -2.40
C LEU A 4 4.33 20.27 -2.24
N VAL A 5 5.32 19.44 -2.51
CA VAL A 5 5.07 18.02 -2.42
C VAL A 5 4.90 17.56 -0.99
N ALA A 6 5.38 18.36 -0.06
CA ALA A 6 5.25 17.97 1.33
C ALA A 6 3.81 17.97 1.80
N ASP A 7 2.92 18.56 1.03
CA ASP A 7 1.53 18.60 1.43
C ASP A 7 0.78 17.33 1.14
N THR A 8 1.39 16.43 0.40
CA THR A 8 0.74 15.17 0.09
C THR A 8 0.76 14.27 1.32
N PRO A 9 -0.40 13.90 1.85
CA PRO A 9 -0.42 13.05 3.02
C PRO A 9 0.08 11.64 2.69
N PRO A 10 0.64 10.95 3.68
CA PRO A 10 1.05 9.58 3.46
C PRO A 10 -0.17 8.68 3.28
N PRO A 11 -0.02 7.56 2.61
CA PRO A 11 -1.12 6.63 2.46
C PRO A 11 -1.38 5.87 3.77
N TYR A 12 -2.64 5.58 4.01
CA TYR A 12 -3.05 4.78 5.16
C TYR A 12 -3.95 3.66 4.71
N MET A 13 -3.89 2.54 5.41
CA MET A 13 -4.76 1.40 5.16
C MET A 13 -5.28 0.87 6.49
N TYR A 14 -6.56 0.52 6.50
CA TYR A 14 -7.19 -0.05 7.68
C TYR A 14 -7.25 -1.57 7.52
N TYR A 15 -6.94 -2.28 8.58
CA TYR A 15 -7.01 -3.74 8.56
C TYR A 15 -7.17 -4.26 9.98
N GLU A 16 -8.26 -4.97 10.22
CA GLU A 16 -8.54 -5.63 11.50
C GLU A 16 -8.38 -4.69 12.71
N GLY A 17 -8.91 -3.50 12.57
CA GLY A 17 -8.88 -2.53 13.66
C GLY A 17 -7.58 -1.77 13.80
N LYS A 18 -6.65 -1.97 12.91
CA LYS A 18 -5.35 -1.29 12.95
C LYS A 18 -5.14 -0.45 11.72
N THR A 19 -4.35 0.58 11.85
CA THR A 19 -4.01 1.45 10.74
C THR A 19 -2.58 1.19 10.32
N TYR A 20 -2.38 1.00 9.02
CA TYR A 20 -1.06 0.80 8.43
C TYR A 20 -0.73 1.97 7.54
N THR A 21 0.53 2.25 7.39
CA THR A 21 0.98 3.36 6.55
C THR A 21 2.27 2.95 5.84
N SER A 22 2.60 3.69 4.80
CA SER A 22 3.87 3.51 4.13
C SER A 22 4.83 4.57 4.63
N LEU A 23 5.85 4.16 5.36
CA LEU A 23 6.85 5.08 5.86
C LEU A 23 7.73 5.59 4.73
N TYR A 24 7.88 4.77 3.71
CA TYR A 24 8.70 5.13 2.56
C TYR A 24 7.85 5.03 1.33
N LYS A 25 7.90 6.05 0.53
CA LYS A 25 7.24 5.98 -0.75
C LYS A 25 7.84 4.85 -1.56
N ALA A 26 7.00 4.10 -2.23
CA ALA A 26 7.50 3.06 -3.11
C ALA A 26 8.31 3.72 -4.20
N GLU A 27 9.52 3.29 -4.34
CA GLU A 27 10.40 3.94 -5.31
C GLU A 27 10.46 3.22 -6.61
N GLU A 28 9.99 1.99 -6.60
CA GLU A 28 10.13 1.18 -7.79
C GLU A 28 8.85 1.18 -8.56
N THR A 29 8.97 1.51 -9.82
CA THR A 29 7.86 1.39 -10.75
C THR A 29 8.23 0.28 -11.69
N LEU A 30 7.46 -0.78 -11.69
CA LEU A 30 7.77 -1.99 -12.42
C LEU A 30 6.77 -2.19 -13.55
N MET A 31 7.23 -2.80 -14.62
CA MET A 31 6.31 -3.25 -15.65
C MET A 31 5.49 -4.40 -15.08
N SER A 32 4.24 -4.50 -15.46
CA SER A 32 3.37 -5.51 -14.91
C SER A 32 3.84 -6.94 -15.20
N THR A 33 4.70 -7.09 -16.19
CA THR A 33 5.25 -8.41 -16.52
C THR A 33 6.71 -8.54 -16.10
N ASP A 34 7.18 -7.62 -15.29
CA ASP A 34 8.57 -7.60 -14.86
C ASP A 34 8.86 -8.75 -13.91
N ASP A 35 9.99 -9.42 -14.12
CA ASP A 35 10.42 -10.48 -13.22
C ASP A 35 10.65 -9.96 -11.81
N LYS A 36 11.06 -8.70 -11.70
CA LYS A 36 11.28 -8.09 -10.40
C LYS A 36 9.99 -7.96 -9.61
N MET A 37 8.88 -7.78 -10.30
CA MET A 37 7.59 -7.71 -9.62
C MET A 37 7.28 -9.03 -8.95
N THR A 38 7.53 -10.14 -9.64
CA THR A 38 7.34 -11.45 -9.06
C THR A 38 8.23 -11.64 -7.85
N GLU A 39 9.45 -11.16 -7.94
CA GLU A 39 10.39 -11.26 -6.84
C GLU A 39 9.95 -10.45 -5.64
N ARG A 40 9.46 -9.24 -5.88
CA ARG A 40 9.00 -8.37 -4.79
C ARG A 40 7.79 -8.94 -4.07
N LEU A 41 6.95 -9.66 -4.80
CA LEU A 41 5.74 -10.22 -4.23
C LEU A 41 5.94 -11.64 -3.72
N ASN A 42 7.16 -12.14 -3.79
CA ASN A 42 7.45 -13.49 -3.31
C ASN A 42 7.16 -13.58 -1.81
N GLY A 43 6.36 -14.57 -1.44
CA GLY A 43 5.96 -14.72 -0.06
C GLY A 43 4.68 -13.99 0.31
N TYR A 44 4.20 -13.13 -0.57
CA TYR A 44 2.96 -12.38 -0.33
C TYR A 44 1.80 -13.03 -1.08
N GLU A 45 0.63 -13.02 -0.46
CA GLU A 45 -0.59 -13.56 -1.05
C GLU A 45 -1.56 -12.46 -1.37
N PHE A 46 -2.25 -12.58 -2.49
CA PHE A 46 -3.32 -11.64 -2.81
C PHE A 46 -4.47 -11.85 -1.82
N VAL A 47 -4.89 -10.78 -1.16
CA VAL A 47 -5.94 -10.91 -0.14
C VAL A 47 -7.16 -10.04 -0.41
N GLY A 48 -7.07 -9.10 -1.33
CA GLY A 48 -8.23 -8.27 -1.63
C GLY A 48 -7.86 -7.01 -2.39
N ASN A 49 -8.84 -6.12 -2.48
CA ASN A 49 -8.68 -4.87 -3.19
C ASN A 49 -8.99 -3.71 -2.28
N THR A 50 -8.38 -2.57 -2.56
CA THR A 50 -8.57 -1.38 -1.73
C THR A 50 -9.91 -0.72 -2.00
N HIS A 51 -10.37 0.01 -0.97
CA HIS A 51 -11.54 0.88 -1.08
C HIS A 51 -11.09 2.27 -0.73
N GLU A 52 -11.14 3.19 -1.68
CA GLU A 52 -10.61 4.52 -1.50
C GLU A 52 -11.55 5.42 -0.69
N PHE A 53 -10.98 6.10 0.30
CA PHE A 53 -11.68 7.12 1.06
C PHE A 53 -10.83 8.38 1.09
N PHE A 54 -11.44 9.51 1.39
CA PHE A 54 -10.71 10.76 1.46
C PHE A 54 -10.25 11.10 2.86
N ASN A 55 -10.79 10.42 3.85
CA ASN A 55 -10.57 10.77 5.25
C ASN A 55 -10.25 9.53 6.05
N VAL A 56 -9.16 9.59 6.82
CA VAL A 56 -8.78 8.45 7.64
C VAL A 56 -9.92 8.05 8.57
N GLY A 57 -10.67 9.02 9.07
CA GLY A 57 -11.76 8.71 9.97
C GLY A 57 -12.93 7.96 9.34
N GLU A 58 -12.93 7.87 8.02
CA GLU A 58 -13.98 7.14 7.32
C GLU A 58 -13.65 5.67 7.13
N MET A 59 -12.40 5.31 7.34
CA MET A 59 -12.00 3.92 7.18
C MET A 59 -12.51 3.08 8.33
N LYS A 60 -13.16 1.97 8.02
CA LYS A 60 -13.70 1.10 9.05
C LYS A 60 -13.77 -0.36 8.65
N SER A 61 -13.32 -0.69 7.47
CA SER A 61 -13.31 -2.08 6.99
C SER A 61 -11.94 -2.42 6.46
N ASP A 62 -11.66 -3.70 6.39
CA ASP A 62 -10.38 -4.16 5.88
C ASP A 62 -10.13 -3.59 4.50
N PHE A 63 -8.91 -3.10 4.29
CA PHE A 63 -8.44 -2.56 3.01
C PHE A 63 -9.07 -1.22 2.62
N ASP A 64 -9.72 -0.54 3.56
CA ASP A 64 -10.08 0.85 3.34
C ASP A 64 -8.79 1.67 3.37
N VAL A 65 -8.61 2.53 2.37
CA VAL A 65 -7.35 3.27 2.22
C VAL A 65 -7.62 4.74 1.97
N THR A 66 -6.62 5.56 2.27
CA THR A 66 -6.62 6.96 1.86
C THR A 66 -5.33 7.22 1.10
N SER A 67 -5.38 8.16 0.17
CA SER A 67 -4.23 8.56 -0.64
C SER A 67 -3.72 7.44 -1.54
N LEU A 68 -4.54 6.44 -1.78
CA LEU A 68 -4.23 5.36 -2.70
C LEU A 68 -5.45 5.14 -3.60
N PRO A 69 -5.25 4.61 -4.81
CA PRO A 69 -6.38 4.43 -5.70
C PRO A 69 -7.33 3.34 -5.24
N ASP A 70 -8.56 3.45 -5.70
CA ASP A 70 -9.57 2.46 -5.44
C ASP A 70 -9.26 1.21 -6.24
N ASN A 71 -9.63 0.06 -5.68
CA ASN A 71 -9.51 -1.22 -6.38
C ASN A 71 -8.07 -1.62 -6.70
N ALA A 72 -7.12 -1.12 -5.92
CA ALA A 72 -5.74 -1.59 -6.02
C ALA A 72 -5.64 -2.96 -5.35
N LYS A 73 -4.64 -3.72 -5.74
CA LYS A 73 -4.47 -5.07 -5.19
C LYS A 73 -3.70 -5.03 -3.90
N VAL A 74 -4.16 -5.79 -2.92
CA VAL A 74 -3.50 -5.88 -1.62
C VAL A 74 -2.93 -7.27 -1.46
N TYR A 75 -1.66 -7.33 -1.09
CA TYR A 75 -0.95 -8.59 -0.84
C TYR A 75 -0.48 -8.62 0.61
N HIS A 76 -0.46 -9.79 1.19
CA HIS A 76 -0.14 -9.95 2.61
C HIS A 76 0.84 -11.11 2.80
N ASP A 77 1.82 -10.90 3.67
CA ASP A 77 2.76 -11.96 4.07
C ASP A 77 2.61 -12.14 5.58
N SER A 78 1.98 -13.23 5.97
CA SER A 78 1.69 -13.47 7.38
C SER A 78 2.94 -13.82 8.19
N ASP A 79 4.04 -14.09 7.52
CA ASP A 79 5.29 -14.38 8.23
C ASP A 79 6.03 -13.12 8.65
N LYS A 80 5.59 -11.96 8.20
CA LYS A 80 6.26 -10.72 8.55
C LYS A 80 5.59 -10.07 9.74
N ALA A 81 6.41 -9.42 10.57
CA ALA A 81 5.89 -8.65 11.69
C ALA A 81 5.17 -7.42 11.16
N ASP A 82 4.28 -6.87 11.98
CA ASP A 82 3.51 -5.70 11.57
C ASP A 82 4.38 -4.52 11.16
N ASP A 83 5.54 -4.37 11.77
CA ASP A 83 6.46 -3.30 11.40
C ASP A 83 7.47 -3.73 10.35
N GLY A 84 7.31 -4.92 9.80
CA GLY A 84 8.19 -5.46 8.78
C GLY A 84 7.57 -5.51 7.41
N ASP A 85 6.70 -4.55 7.10
CA ASP A 85 6.03 -4.46 5.80
C ASP A 85 5.21 -5.69 5.47
N PRO A 86 4.20 -6.02 6.31
CA PRO A 86 3.41 -7.23 6.06
C PRO A 86 2.47 -7.10 4.87
N PHE A 87 2.25 -5.88 4.37
CA PHE A 87 1.35 -5.66 3.25
C PHE A 87 2.04 -4.92 2.12
N ILE A 88 1.66 -5.28 0.90
CA ILE A 88 2.05 -4.52 -0.28
C ILE A 88 0.76 -4.16 -1.02
N ILE A 89 0.64 -2.89 -1.40
CA ILE A 89 -0.47 -2.44 -2.23
C ILE A 89 0.09 -2.13 -3.59
N ALA A 90 -0.49 -2.75 -4.61
CA ALA A 90 0.00 -2.64 -5.99
C ALA A 90 -1.08 -2.07 -6.89
N PHE A 91 -0.71 -1.12 -7.71
CA PHE A 91 -1.62 -0.59 -8.72
C PHE A 91 -0.85 -0.22 -9.97
N GLU A 92 -1.55 -0.13 -11.08
CA GLU A 92 -0.93 0.10 -12.37
C GLU A 92 -1.24 1.48 -12.88
N GLU A 93 -0.21 2.12 -13.44
CA GLU A 93 -0.35 3.39 -14.12
C GLU A 93 0.51 3.36 -15.36
N ASN A 94 -0.09 3.62 -16.50
CA ASN A 94 0.65 3.70 -17.76
C ASN A 94 1.44 2.44 -18.08
N GLY A 95 0.86 1.28 -17.75
CA GLY A 95 1.52 0.01 -18.05
C GLY A 95 2.57 -0.39 -17.05
N GLN A 96 2.73 0.37 -16.00
CA GLN A 96 3.72 0.07 -14.96
C GLN A 96 3.01 -0.12 -13.63
N THR A 97 3.60 -0.92 -12.77
CA THR A 97 3.03 -1.21 -11.47
C THR A 97 3.83 -0.50 -10.39
N THR A 98 3.12 0.19 -9.52
CA THR A 98 3.71 0.85 -8.36
C THR A 98 3.36 0.03 -7.13
N LEU A 99 4.34 -0.19 -6.26
CA LEU A 99 4.15 -0.97 -5.05
C LEU A 99 4.38 -0.06 -3.84
N TYR A 100 3.47 -0.14 -2.89
CA TYR A 100 3.65 0.53 -1.59
C TYR A 100 3.75 -0.52 -0.52
N TYR A 101 4.80 -0.45 0.28
CA TYR A 101 5.01 -1.36 1.39
C TYR A 101 4.39 -0.73 2.63
N MET A 102 3.43 -1.42 3.22
CA MET A 102 2.67 -0.90 4.35
C MET A 102 3.09 -1.58 5.63
N ASN A 103 3.28 -0.78 6.67
CA ASN A 103 3.57 -1.33 7.98
C ASN A 103 2.72 -0.63 9.03
N LEU A 104 2.67 -1.21 10.20
CA LEU A 104 1.78 -0.75 11.26
C LEU A 104 2.16 0.67 11.67
N LEU A 105 1.14 1.52 11.72
CA LEU A 105 1.33 2.88 12.19
C LEU A 105 1.47 2.85 13.70
N ASN A 106 2.57 3.39 14.17
CA ASN A 106 2.88 3.42 15.58
C ASN A 106 2.60 4.80 16.12
N GLU A 107 1.77 4.87 17.10
CA GLU A 107 1.43 6.18 17.63
C GLU A 107 2.09 6.50 18.92
#